data_9d51a856e05c049529882c7e6f63544b
#
_entry.id   9d51a856e05c049529882c7e6f63544b
#
_cell.length_a   1.000
_cell.length_b   1.000
_cell.length_c   1.000
_cell.angle_alpha   90.00
_cell.angle_beta   90.00
_cell.angle_gamma   90.00
#
_symmetry.space_group_name_H-M   'P 1'
#
loop_
_entity.id
_entity.type
_entity.pdbx_description
1 polymer ?
#
loop_
_entity_poly.entity_id
_entity_poly.type
_entity_poly.pdbx_seq_one_letter_code
_entity_poly.pdbx_strand_id
1 'polypeptide(L)'
;MLSNMRLCSIVLAQQVVQTSLGGIQSVDKLLLPGGRIYEQRNFIYKAINDIPGLSAVKPQAGLYIFPKINQEMYRIDDDEEFCLRLLKQEKVMLVPGKGFNWNQPDHFRIVYLPTVEELGDVQEKITRVLSQYKR
;
A
#
# COMPACT_ATOMS: atom_id res chain seq x y z
N MET A 1 1.42 -25.02 -9.71
CA MET A 1 0.07 -25.01 -9.09
C MET A 1 -0.95 -24.24 -9.91
N LEU A 2 -0.75 -22.99 -10.27
CA LEU A 2 -1.68 -22.21 -11.10
C LEU A 2 -1.94 -22.81 -12.48
N SER A 3 -0.93 -23.37 -13.13
CA SER A 3 -1.05 -24.03 -14.44
C SER A 3 -2.00 -25.24 -14.43
N ASN A 4 -2.11 -25.91 -13.29
CA ASN A 4 -3.02 -27.06 -13.15
C ASN A 4 -4.46 -26.65 -12.79
N MET A 5 -4.64 -25.41 -12.31
CA MET A 5 -5.94 -24.89 -11.91
C MET A 5 -6.58 -23.98 -12.97
N ARG A 6 -5.76 -23.42 -13.87
CA ARG A 6 -6.18 -22.48 -14.92
C ARG A 6 -5.54 -22.85 -16.25
N LEU A 7 -5.97 -23.98 -16.81
CA LEU A 7 -5.42 -24.51 -18.06
C LEU A 7 -5.80 -23.70 -19.30
N CYS A 8 -6.95 -23.03 -19.29
CA CYS A 8 -7.46 -22.33 -20.46
C CYS A 8 -7.95 -20.93 -20.10
N SER A 9 -7.41 -19.92 -20.76
CA SER A 9 -7.97 -18.58 -20.76
C SER A 9 -9.15 -18.49 -21.74
N ILE A 10 -10.05 -17.54 -21.53
CA ILE A 10 -11.15 -17.27 -22.44
C ILE A 10 -10.60 -16.86 -23.81
N VAL A 11 -10.93 -17.59 -24.87
CA VAL A 11 -10.37 -17.39 -26.22
C VAL A 11 -10.66 -15.98 -26.75
N LEU A 12 -11.85 -15.44 -26.55
CA LEU A 12 -12.19 -14.08 -26.97
C LEU A 12 -11.29 -13.03 -26.32
N ALA A 13 -10.97 -13.18 -25.02
CA ALA A 13 -10.06 -12.28 -24.33
C ALA A 13 -8.64 -12.36 -24.93
N GLN A 14 -8.18 -13.56 -25.29
CA GLN A 14 -6.86 -13.72 -25.92
C GLN A 14 -6.78 -13.03 -27.28
N GLN A 15 -7.84 -13.04 -28.07
CA GLN A 15 -7.88 -12.41 -29.39
C GLN A 15 -7.82 -10.87 -29.31
N VAL A 16 -8.33 -10.27 -28.24
CA VAL A 16 -8.36 -8.80 -28.10
C VAL A 16 -7.19 -8.23 -27.30
N VAL A 17 -6.36 -9.07 -26.64
CA VAL A 17 -5.25 -8.60 -25.78
C VAL A 17 -4.32 -7.67 -26.56
N GLN A 18 -3.86 -8.07 -27.74
CA GLN A 18 -2.91 -7.26 -28.52
C GLN A 18 -3.51 -5.92 -28.93
N THR A 19 -4.78 -5.91 -29.36
CA THR A 19 -5.50 -4.69 -29.72
C THR A 19 -5.68 -3.80 -28.51
N SER A 20 -6.03 -4.37 -27.35
CA SER A 20 -6.19 -3.64 -26.09
C SER A 20 -4.89 -3.00 -25.63
N LEU A 21 -3.76 -3.71 -25.72
CA LEU A 21 -2.45 -3.20 -25.30
C LEU A 21 -1.88 -2.15 -26.27
N GLY A 22 -2.20 -2.24 -27.56
CA GLY A 22 -1.78 -1.28 -28.59
C GLY A 22 -2.71 -0.05 -28.71
N GLY A 23 -3.86 -0.07 -28.04
CA GLY A 23 -4.86 1.03 -28.09
C GLY A 23 -4.60 2.12 -27.06
N ILE A 24 -5.54 3.07 -27.03
CA ILE A 24 -5.53 4.15 -26.03
C ILE A 24 -5.78 3.55 -24.64
N GLN A 25 -4.86 3.76 -23.72
CA GLN A 25 -4.95 3.30 -22.35
C GLN A 25 -5.62 4.37 -21.48
N SER A 26 -6.86 4.15 -21.06
CA SER A 26 -7.57 5.11 -20.19
C SER A 26 -6.87 5.32 -18.84
N VAL A 27 -6.10 4.33 -18.38
CA VAL A 27 -5.32 4.39 -17.14
C VAL A 27 -4.21 5.46 -17.19
N ASP A 28 -3.70 5.80 -18.37
CA ASP A 28 -2.63 6.80 -18.53
C ASP A 28 -3.03 8.15 -17.93
N LYS A 29 -4.30 8.55 -18.10
CA LYS A 29 -4.83 9.78 -17.51
C LYS A 29 -4.79 9.79 -15.99
N LEU A 30 -4.81 8.62 -15.35
CA LEU A 30 -4.75 8.48 -13.90
C LEU A 30 -3.31 8.52 -13.36
N LEU A 31 -2.33 8.17 -14.21
CA LEU A 31 -0.92 8.02 -13.85
C LEU A 31 -0.08 9.25 -14.15
N LEU A 32 -0.54 10.12 -15.04
CA LEU A 32 0.13 11.37 -15.38
C LEU A 32 -0.09 12.46 -14.32
N PRO A 33 0.76 13.51 -14.27
CA PRO A 33 0.55 14.66 -13.39
C PRO A 33 -0.87 15.23 -13.51
N GLY A 34 -1.53 15.42 -12.36
CA GLY A 34 -2.94 15.80 -12.28
C GLY A 34 -3.90 14.61 -12.28
N GLY A 35 -3.42 13.40 -12.54
CA GLY A 35 -4.21 12.18 -12.43
C GLY A 35 -4.34 11.70 -10.99
N ARG A 36 -5.48 11.09 -10.66
CA ARG A 36 -5.82 10.69 -9.30
C ARG A 36 -4.75 9.80 -8.65
N ILE A 37 -4.30 8.75 -9.34
CA ILE A 37 -3.32 7.81 -8.80
C ILE A 37 -1.95 8.48 -8.62
N TYR A 38 -1.58 9.38 -9.53
CA TYR A 38 -0.35 10.16 -9.42
C TYR A 38 -0.34 11.02 -8.15
N GLU A 39 -1.43 11.75 -7.89
CA GLU A 39 -1.54 12.62 -6.72
C GLU A 39 -1.59 11.82 -5.41
N GLN A 40 -2.39 10.74 -5.36
CA GLN A 40 -2.48 9.86 -4.20
C GLN A 40 -1.14 9.21 -3.85
N ARG A 41 -0.39 8.73 -4.88
CA ARG A 41 0.94 8.16 -4.70
C ARG A 41 1.93 9.17 -4.13
N ASN A 42 1.97 10.36 -4.68
CA ASN A 42 2.90 11.39 -4.23
C ASN A 42 2.55 11.87 -2.82
N PHE A 43 1.26 12.02 -2.53
CA PHE A 43 0.79 12.39 -1.20
C PHE A 43 1.20 11.35 -0.15
N ILE A 44 0.81 10.07 -0.34
CA ILE A 44 1.07 9.04 0.67
C ILE A 44 2.58 8.80 0.87
N TYR A 45 3.37 8.88 -0.20
CA TYR A 45 4.82 8.77 -0.11
C TYR A 45 5.41 9.85 0.81
N LYS A 46 4.98 11.11 0.62
CA LYS A 46 5.40 12.21 1.48
C LYS A 46 4.86 12.03 2.90
N ALA A 47 3.56 11.81 3.04
CA ALA A 47 2.88 11.67 4.33
C ALA A 47 3.51 10.60 5.23
N ILE A 48 3.88 9.45 4.67
CA ILE A 48 4.53 8.37 5.44
C ILE A 48 5.97 8.75 5.84
N ASN A 49 6.75 9.36 4.94
CA ASN A 49 8.11 9.76 5.27
C ASN A 49 8.18 10.99 6.19
N ASP A 50 7.10 11.75 6.33
CA ASP A 50 6.98 12.85 7.30
C ASP A 50 6.69 12.34 8.73
N ILE A 51 6.29 11.07 8.90
CA ILE A 51 6.11 10.46 10.22
C ILE A 51 7.47 10.05 10.79
N PRO A 52 7.92 10.59 11.94
CA PRO A 52 9.19 10.19 12.53
C PRO A 52 9.25 8.67 12.77
N GLY A 53 10.32 8.05 12.31
CA GLY A 53 10.54 6.61 12.46
C GLY A 53 9.81 5.73 11.45
N LEU A 54 9.10 6.30 10.48
CA LEU A 54 8.67 5.60 9.28
C LEU A 54 9.54 5.98 8.09
N SER A 55 9.72 5.05 7.18
CA SER A 55 10.37 5.29 5.90
C SER A 55 9.75 4.42 4.81
N ALA A 56 9.66 4.94 3.61
CA ALA A 56 9.16 4.18 2.48
C ALA A 56 9.88 4.56 1.19
N VAL A 57 10.03 3.59 0.30
CA VAL A 57 10.49 3.83 -1.07
C VAL A 57 9.31 4.30 -1.92
N LYS A 58 9.54 5.27 -2.80
CA LYS A 58 8.49 5.77 -3.69
C LYS A 58 8.06 4.67 -4.68
N PRO A 59 6.78 4.27 -4.70
CA PRO A 59 6.31 3.29 -5.64
C PRO A 59 6.45 3.78 -7.09
N GLN A 60 6.99 2.93 -7.96
CA GLN A 60 7.09 3.21 -9.40
C GLN A 60 5.90 2.65 -10.19
N ALA A 61 5.27 1.61 -9.65
CA ALA A 61 4.11 0.94 -10.25
C ALA A 61 3.19 0.39 -9.16
N GLY A 62 2.02 -0.10 -9.57
CA GLY A 62 1.03 -0.65 -8.67
C GLY A 62 0.28 0.42 -7.88
N LEU A 63 -0.40 -0.03 -6.83
CA LEU A 63 -1.30 0.78 -5.99
C LEU A 63 -0.95 0.68 -4.51
N TYR A 64 0.30 0.30 -4.22
CA TYR A 64 0.75 -0.09 -2.88
C TYR A 64 2.03 0.64 -2.50
N ILE A 65 2.12 1.03 -1.22
CA ILE A 65 3.36 1.46 -0.58
C ILE A 65 3.64 0.53 0.59
N PHE A 66 4.93 0.25 0.85
CA PHE A 66 5.39 -0.71 1.85
C PHE A 66 6.33 -0.02 2.85
N PRO A 67 5.78 0.71 3.83
CA PRO A 67 6.55 1.42 4.83
C PRO A 67 7.31 0.49 5.76
N LYS A 68 8.50 0.95 6.15
CA LYS A 68 9.33 0.36 7.19
C LYS A 68 9.21 1.16 8.47
N ILE A 69 9.10 0.47 9.60
CA ILE A 69 9.07 1.02 10.95
C ILE A 69 10.47 0.92 11.58
N ASN A 70 10.98 2.01 12.12
CA ASN A 70 12.23 2.02 12.87
C ASN A 70 12.03 1.35 14.24
N GLN A 71 12.58 0.17 14.41
CA GLN A 71 12.49 -0.64 15.64
C GLN A 71 13.27 -0.06 16.83
N GLU A 72 14.16 0.89 16.59
CA GLU A 72 14.85 1.62 17.66
C GLU A 72 13.94 2.66 18.31
N MET A 73 13.03 3.25 17.53
CA MET A 73 12.07 4.26 17.99
C MET A 73 10.78 3.64 18.53
N TYR A 74 10.34 2.55 17.92
CA TYR A 74 9.07 1.90 18.24
C TYR A 74 9.29 0.42 18.54
N ARG A 75 8.73 -0.04 19.64
CA ARG A 75 8.80 -1.45 20.00
C ARG A 75 7.60 -2.18 19.43
N ILE A 76 7.75 -2.71 18.22
CA ILE A 76 6.75 -3.57 17.58
C ILE A 76 7.35 -4.96 17.45
N ASP A 77 6.89 -5.87 18.30
CA ASP A 77 7.35 -7.24 18.32
C ASP A 77 6.56 -8.12 17.33
N ASP A 78 5.35 -7.67 16.93
CA ASP A 78 4.46 -8.35 15.98
C ASP A 78 3.73 -7.31 15.11
N ASP A 79 3.98 -7.33 13.80
CA ASP A 79 3.36 -6.45 12.82
C ASP A 79 1.87 -6.76 12.60
N GLU A 80 1.46 -8.01 12.81
CA GLU A 80 0.05 -8.42 12.75
C GLU A 80 -0.74 -7.83 13.92
N GLU A 81 -0.20 -7.87 15.14
CA GLU A 81 -0.83 -7.23 16.30
C GLU A 81 -0.95 -5.71 16.09
N PHE A 82 0.09 -5.06 15.56
CA PHE A 82 0.05 -3.64 15.22
C PHE A 82 -1.08 -3.32 14.24
N CYS A 83 -1.18 -4.06 13.12
CA CYS A 83 -2.23 -3.88 12.12
C CYS A 83 -3.63 -4.14 12.71
N LEU A 84 -3.76 -5.17 13.55
CA LEU A 84 -5.02 -5.51 14.21
C LEU A 84 -5.45 -4.43 15.21
N ARG A 85 -4.52 -3.84 15.95
CA ARG A 85 -4.78 -2.74 16.86
C ARG A 85 -5.27 -1.50 16.11
N LEU A 86 -4.62 -1.15 15.00
CA LEU A 86 -5.04 -0.05 14.14
C LEU A 86 -6.46 -0.28 13.60
N LEU A 87 -6.76 -1.49 13.17
CA LEU A 87 -8.12 -1.85 12.72
C LEU A 87 -9.16 -1.71 13.84
N LYS A 88 -8.86 -2.18 15.05
CA LYS A 88 -9.79 -2.13 16.18
C LYS A 88 -10.04 -0.72 16.68
N GLN A 89 -8.97 0.08 16.83
CA GLN A 89 -9.05 1.42 17.42
C GLN A 89 -9.49 2.47 16.39
N GLU A 90 -8.91 2.46 15.20
CA GLU A 90 -9.03 3.54 14.23
C GLU A 90 -9.83 3.15 12.98
N LYS A 91 -10.27 1.88 12.86
CA LYS A 91 -11.00 1.34 11.69
C LYS A 91 -10.21 1.44 10.37
N VAL A 92 -8.87 1.42 10.47
CA VAL A 92 -7.96 1.40 9.32
C VAL A 92 -7.39 0.00 9.16
N MET A 93 -7.60 -0.60 7.99
CA MET A 93 -7.09 -1.92 7.66
C MET A 93 -5.79 -1.80 6.86
N LEU A 94 -4.71 -2.29 7.42
CA LEU A 94 -3.41 -2.47 6.78
C LEU A 94 -3.08 -3.95 6.66
N VAL A 95 -2.15 -4.28 5.79
CA VAL A 95 -1.68 -5.67 5.66
C VAL A 95 -0.28 -5.76 6.27
N PRO A 96 -0.06 -6.63 7.27
CA PRO A 96 1.24 -6.80 7.89
C PRO A 96 2.27 -7.36 6.90
N GLY A 97 3.55 -7.06 7.09
CA GLY A 97 4.65 -7.55 6.26
C GLY A 97 4.74 -9.07 6.24
N LYS A 98 4.46 -9.71 7.38
CA LYS A 98 4.37 -11.16 7.53
C LYS A 98 3.41 -11.82 6.52
N GLY A 99 2.34 -11.14 6.12
CA GLY A 99 1.43 -11.60 5.06
C GLY A 99 2.09 -11.72 3.68
N PHE A 100 3.29 -11.16 3.50
CA PHE A 100 4.13 -11.24 2.30
C PHE A 100 5.42 -12.05 2.51
N ASN A 101 5.46 -12.90 3.54
CA ASN A 101 6.65 -13.65 3.97
C ASN A 101 7.83 -12.73 4.35
N TRP A 102 7.55 -11.52 4.81
CA TRP A 102 8.57 -10.65 5.37
C TRP A 102 8.95 -11.13 6.77
N ASN A 103 10.24 -11.34 7.02
CA ASN A 103 10.70 -12.04 8.23
C ASN A 103 10.86 -11.12 9.46
N GLN A 104 10.74 -9.81 9.28
CA GLN A 104 10.88 -8.84 10.37
C GLN A 104 9.53 -8.17 10.66
N PRO A 105 9.19 -7.89 11.92
CA PRO A 105 7.91 -7.24 12.28
C PRO A 105 7.97 -5.72 12.09
N ASP A 106 8.61 -5.26 11.02
CA ASP A 106 8.94 -3.85 10.79
C ASP A 106 8.32 -3.26 9.51
N HIS A 107 7.45 -4.00 8.82
CA HIS A 107 6.81 -3.52 7.61
C HIS A 107 5.30 -3.75 7.61
N PHE A 108 4.60 -2.87 6.89
CA PHE A 108 3.18 -3.03 6.57
C PHE A 108 2.87 -2.45 5.20
N ARG A 109 1.78 -2.91 4.58
CA ARG A 109 1.36 -2.42 3.26
C ARG A 109 0.14 -1.52 3.37
N ILE A 110 0.21 -0.38 2.68
CA ILE A 110 -0.93 0.52 2.47
C ILE A 110 -1.35 0.46 1.01
N VAL A 111 -2.67 0.43 0.77
CA VAL A 111 -3.27 0.66 -0.55
C VAL A 111 -3.62 2.15 -0.66
N TYR A 112 -3.08 2.87 -1.65
CA TYR A 112 -3.30 4.32 -1.79
C TYR A 112 -4.38 4.68 -2.81
N LEU A 113 -5.46 3.90 -2.84
CA LEU A 113 -6.65 4.19 -3.66
C LEU A 113 -7.66 5.18 -3.06
N PRO A 114 -7.74 5.36 -1.73
CA PRO A 114 -8.58 6.39 -1.14
C PRO A 114 -8.19 7.80 -1.61
N THR A 115 -9.06 8.76 -1.42
CA THR A 115 -8.78 10.18 -1.74
C THR A 115 -7.60 10.71 -0.92
N VAL A 116 -6.98 11.80 -1.37
CA VAL A 116 -5.88 12.45 -0.64
C VAL A 116 -6.31 12.86 0.77
N GLU A 117 -7.55 13.30 0.94
CA GLU A 117 -8.13 13.66 2.23
C GLU A 117 -8.24 12.44 3.17
N GLU A 118 -8.79 11.32 2.67
CA GLU A 118 -8.88 10.08 3.43
C GLU A 118 -7.49 9.51 3.78
N LEU A 119 -6.51 9.65 2.87
CA LEU A 119 -5.12 9.24 3.13
C LEU A 119 -4.47 10.11 4.21
N GLY A 120 -4.84 11.40 4.31
CA GLY A 120 -4.42 12.28 5.39
C GLY A 120 -4.95 11.82 6.76
N ASP A 121 -6.23 11.48 6.82
CA ASP A 121 -6.85 10.89 8.02
C ASP A 121 -6.17 9.57 8.42
N VAL A 122 -5.85 8.71 7.45
CA VAL A 122 -5.11 7.46 7.69
C VAL A 122 -3.71 7.75 8.27
N GLN A 123 -3.00 8.76 7.76
CA GLN A 123 -1.69 9.16 8.30
C GLN A 123 -1.78 9.56 9.77
N GLU A 124 -2.75 10.38 10.14
CA GLU A 124 -2.96 10.81 11.52
C GLU A 124 -3.27 9.62 12.44
N LYS A 125 -4.11 8.71 12.00
CA LYS A 125 -4.47 7.49 12.72
C LYS A 125 -3.27 6.56 12.93
N ILE A 126 -2.46 6.36 11.90
CA ILE A 126 -1.21 5.59 12.01
C ILE A 126 -0.29 6.24 13.04
N THR A 127 -0.10 7.56 12.98
CA THR A 127 0.75 8.31 13.92
C THR A 127 0.27 8.14 15.36
N ARG A 128 -1.04 8.21 15.58
CA ARG A 128 -1.66 8.06 16.91
C ARG A 128 -1.42 6.66 17.48
N VAL A 129 -1.61 5.61 16.69
CA VAL A 129 -1.38 4.23 17.16
C VAL A 129 0.11 3.97 17.36
N LEU A 130 0.99 4.44 16.44
CA LEU A 130 2.44 4.31 16.61
C LEU A 130 2.96 4.96 17.88
N SER A 131 2.36 6.07 18.30
CA SER A 131 2.76 6.77 19.55
C SER A 131 2.63 5.88 20.79
N GLN A 132 1.78 4.87 20.77
CA GLN A 132 1.58 3.91 21.86
C GLN A 132 2.73 2.88 21.96
N TYR A 133 3.54 2.74 20.91
CA TYR A 133 4.69 1.83 20.83
C TYR A 133 6.04 2.55 21.01
N LYS A 134 6.00 3.86 21.26
CA LYS A 134 7.22 4.66 21.41
C LYS A 134 8.02 4.20 22.64
N ARG A 135 9.34 4.05 22.44
CA ARG A 135 10.29 3.76 23.53
C ARG A 135 10.57 4.97 24.39
#